data_b8b29fed77292e3cb623119c7165d997
#
_entry.id   b8b29fed77292e3cb623119c7165d997
#
_cell.length_a   1.000
_cell.length_b   1.000
_cell.length_c   1.000
_cell.angle_alpha   90.00
_cell.angle_beta   90.00
_cell.angle_gamma   90.00
#
_symmetry.space_group_name_H-M   'P 1'
#
loop_
_entity.id
_entity.type
_entity.pdbx_description
1 polymer ?
#
loop_
_entity_poly.entity_id
_entity_poly.type
_entity_poly.pdbx_seq_one_letter_code
_entity_poly.pdbx_strand_id
1 'polypeptide(L)'
;MLTRVGSASRPYLSRCTEIAKKGEVGNRLRTIRWLPRHGGQSVQVTRVNGVDRALEAVSEEIDQLALNIATYAIPVAGTYKCRFVAGTNNRSMHAYGAAVDLNVKQSNYWRWQGRLAHPVWQNRIPYEIVKIFEKHGFIWGGRWYHYDTMHFEYRPELIESRAQ
;
A
#
# COMPACT_ATOMS: atom_id res chain seq x y z
N MET A 1 22.92 17.72 29.53
CA MET A 1 21.57 17.36 30.02
C MET A 1 20.77 16.78 28.84
N LEU A 2 20.74 15.43 28.71
CA LEU A 2 20.13 14.76 27.57
C LEU A 2 18.64 14.53 27.91
N THR A 3 17.77 15.29 27.27
CA THR A 3 16.32 15.04 27.31
C THR A 3 15.98 13.77 26.57
N ARG A 4 15.56 12.74 27.29
CA ARG A 4 14.95 11.51 26.75
C ARG A 4 13.78 11.89 25.85
N VAL A 5 13.89 11.58 24.56
CA VAL A 5 12.74 11.55 23.66
C VAL A 5 11.85 10.41 24.14
N GLY A 6 10.74 10.77 24.77
CA GLY A 6 9.77 9.86 25.30
C GLY A 6 9.20 8.96 24.20
N SER A 7 9.11 7.67 24.45
CA SER A 7 8.52 6.67 23.57
C SER A 7 7.00 6.93 23.43
N ALA A 8 6.62 7.76 22.48
CA ALA A 8 5.22 8.07 22.15
C ALA A 8 4.50 6.92 21.41
N SER A 9 5.07 5.72 21.36
CA SER A 9 4.57 4.61 20.54
C SER A 9 3.49 3.74 21.22
N ARG A 10 3.39 3.73 22.55
CA ARG A 10 2.45 2.86 23.27
C ARG A 10 0.97 3.23 23.17
N PRO A 11 0.53 4.51 23.29
CA PRO A 11 -0.90 4.83 23.22
C PRO A 11 -1.50 4.67 21.82
N TYR A 12 -0.69 4.78 20.76
CA TYR A 12 -1.16 4.63 19.39
C TYR A 12 -1.33 3.19 18.95
N LEU A 13 -0.42 2.30 19.35
CA LEU A 13 -0.56 0.86 19.14
C LEU A 13 -1.77 0.29 19.89
N SER A 14 -2.08 0.78 21.10
CA SER A 14 -3.26 0.36 21.84
C SER A 14 -4.55 0.79 21.14
N ARG A 15 -4.64 2.00 20.59
CA ARG A 15 -5.81 2.47 19.83
C ARG A 15 -6.05 1.65 18.55
N CYS A 16 -5.01 1.36 17.77
CA CYS A 16 -5.15 0.47 16.62
C CYS A 16 -5.59 -0.94 17.04
N THR A 17 -5.05 -1.46 18.13
CA THR A 17 -5.41 -2.79 18.66
C THR A 17 -6.84 -2.80 19.22
N GLU A 18 -7.30 -1.72 19.85
CA GLU A 18 -8.68 -1.61 20.34
C GLU A 18 -9.69 -1.52 19.19
N ILE A 19 -9.38 -0.80 18.13
CA ILE A 19 -10.24 -0.69 16.94
C ILE A 19 -10.27 -2.02 16.20
N ALA A 20 -9.13 -2.71 16.07
CA ALA A 20 -9.08 -4.05 15.52
C ALA A 20 -9.83 -5.07 16.41
N LYS A 21 -9.75 -4.94 17.75
CA LYS A 21 -10.52 -5.76 18.71
C LYS A 21 -12.02 -5.47 18.64
N LYS A 22 -12.44 -4.26 18.32
CA LYS A 22 -13.86 -3.87 18.15
C LYS A 22 -14.45 -4.31 16.81
N GLY A 23 -13.68 -5.02 15.96
CA GLY A 23 -14.19 -5.58 14.71
C GLY A 23 -14.47 -4.56 13.60
N GLU A 24 -14.10 -3.28 13.78
CA GLU A 24 -14.37 -2.22 12.78
C GLU A 24 -13.82 -2.54 11.39
N VAL A 25 -12.64 -3.14 11.32
CA VAL A 25 -11.99 -3.50 10.06
C VAL A 25 -11.95 -5.01 9.86
N GLY A 26 -11.64 -5.78 10.90
CA GLY A 26 -11.46 -7.23 10.82
C GLY A 26 -12.63 -7.97 10.16
N ASN A 27 -13.87 -7.66 10.57
CA ASN A 27 -15.08 -8.29 10.02
C ASN A 27 -15.38 -7.89 8.56
N ARG A 28 -14.67 -6.89 8.03
CA ARG A 28 -14.81 -6.40 6.66
C ARG A 28 -13.69 -6.84 5.74
N LEU A 29 -12.70 -7.57 6.28
CA LEU A 29 -11.60 -8.10 5.48
C LEU A 29 -12.04 -9.33 4.69
N ARG A 30 -11.47 -9.47 3.51
CA ARG A 30 -11.52 -10.65 2.66
C ARG A 30 -10.10 -11.05 2.31
N THR A 31 -9.82 -12.34 2.32
CA THR A 31 -8.58 -12.88 1.77
C THR A 31 -8.76 -13.12 0.27
N ILE A 32 -7.88 -12.58 -0.54
CA ILE A 32 -7.80 -12.84 -1.97
C ILE A 32 -6.48 -13.54 -2.30
N ARG A 33 -6.44 -14.24 -3.43
CA ARG A 33 -5.24 -14.87 -3.96
C ARG A 33 -4.58 -13.92 -4.94
N TRP A 34 -3.40 -13.41 -4.56
CA TRP A 34 -2.63 -12.48 -5.39
C TRP A 34 -1.74 -13.24 -6.36
N LEU A 35 -1.80 -12.93 -7.65
CA LEU A 35 -1.04 -13.52 -8.75
C LEU A 35 -0.96 -15.06 -8.68
N PRO A 36 -2.07 -15.80 -8.83
CA PRO A 36 -2.11 -17.23 -8.66
C PRO A 36 -1.18 -18.00 -9.63
N ARG A 37 -0.97 -17.50 -10.84
CA ARG A 37 -0.05 -18.12 -11.83
C ARG A 37 1.43 -17.92 -11.47
N HIS A 38 1.73 -16.94 -10.64
CA HIS A 38 3.09 -16.58 -10.20
C HIS A 38 3.33 -16.93 -8.71
N GLY A 39 2.77 -18.04 -8.25
CA GLY A 39 2.98 -18.57 -6.92
C GLY A 39 1.85 -18.29 -5.93
N GLY A 40 1.00 -17.31 -6.17
CA GLY A 40 -0.24 -17.07 -5.45
C GLY A 40 -0.07 -16.79 -3.95
N GLN A 41 0.16 -15.56 -3.58
CA GLN A 41 0.21 -15.13 -2.18
C GLN A 41 -1.21 -14.81 -1.67
N SER A 42 -1.52 -15.20 -0.42
CA SER A 42 -2.77 -14.77 0.24
C SER A 42 -2.60 -13.39 0.84
N VAL A 43 -3.48 -12.45 0.50
CA VAL A 43 -3.48 -11.09 1.02
C VAL A 43 -4.85 -10.70 1.56
N GLN A 44 -4.89 -9.91 2.62
CA GLN A 44 -6.13 -9.45 3.25
C GLN A 44 -6.42 -8.00 2.87
N VAL A 45 -7.61 -7.74 2.35
CA VAL A 45 -8.09 -6.40 1.98
C VAL A 45 -9.53 -6.21 2.40
N THR A 46 -9.95 -4.95 2.53
CA THR A 46 -11.32 -4.63 2.92
C THR A 46 -12.30 -4.83 1.78
N ARG A 47 -13.55 -5.23 2.12
CA ARG A 47 -14.71 -5.24 1.20
C ARG A 47 -15.35 -3.85 1.03
N VAL A 48 -15.01 -2.92 1.93
CA VAL A 48 -15.60 -1.58 1.89
C VAL A 48 -15.26 -0.90 0.56
N ASN A 49 -16.24 -0.27 -0.04
CA ASN A 49 -16.13 0.42 -1.34
C ASN A 49 -15.61 -0.47 -2.49
N GLY A 50 -15.65 -1.79 -2.35
CA GLY A 50 -15.24 -2.73 -3.40
C GLY A 50 -13.72 -2.87 -3.59
N VAL A 51 -12.91 -2.46 -2.60
CA VAL A 51 -11.43 -2.58 -2.65
C VAL A 51 -10.99 -4.01 -2.97
N ASP A 52 -11.63 -5.01 -2.38
CA ASP A 52 -11.33 -6.42 -2.61
C ASP A 52 -11.51 -6.81 -4.09
N ARG A 53 -12.59 -6.38 -4.72
CA ARG A 53 -12.85 -6.65 -6.15
C ARG A 53 -11.89 -5.87 -7.05
N ALA A 54 -11.60 -4.61 -6.70
CA ALA A 54 -10.67 -3.80 -7.45
C ALA A 54 -9.25 -4.40 -7.41
N LEU A 55 -8.78 -4.85 -6.23
CA LEU A 55 -7.45 -5.46 -6.11
C LEU A 55 -7.41 -6.86 -6.76
N GLU A 56 -8.51 -7.61 -6.75
CA GLU A 56 -8.62 -8.89 -7.46
C GLU A 56 -8.49 -8.70 -8.97
N ALA A 57 -9.16 -7.68 -9.54
CA ALA A 57 -9.03 -7.33 -10.96
C ALA A 57 -7.59 -6.86 -11.33
N VAL A 58 -6.94 -6.07 -10.46
CA VAL A 58 -5.51 -5.74 -10.62
C VAL A 58 -4.66 -7.02 -10.66
N SER A 59 -4.91 -7.95 -9.72
CA SER A 59 -4.20 -9.22 -9.65
C SER A 59 -4.36 -10.03 -10.94
N GLU A 60 -5.58 -10.13 -11.45
CA GLU A 60 -5.90 -10.86 -12.69
C GLU A 60 -5.16 -10.28 -13.91
N GLU A 61 -5.10 -8.95 -14.04
CA GLU A 61 -4.40 -8.32 -15.17
C GLU A 61 -2.87 -8.47 -15.04
N ILE A 62 -2.30 -8.26 -13.86
CA ILE A 62 -0.85 -8.43 -13.65
C ILE A 62 -0.45 -9.90 -13.82
N ASP A 63 -1.31 -10.85 -13.43
CA ASP A 63 -1.07 -12.29 -13.53
C ASP A 63 -0.97 -12.78 -15.00
N GLN A 64 -1.47 -11.99 -15.97
CA GLN A 64 -1.32 -12.25 -17.41
C GLN A 64 0.00 -11.71 -17.97
N LEU A 65 0.69 -10.83 -17.25
CA LEU A 65 1.95 -10.27 -17.71
C LEU A 65 3.08 -11.32 -17.69
N ALA A 66 4.11 -11.04 -18.47
CA ALA A 66 5.31 -11.87 -18.45
C ALA A 66 5.97 -11.85 -17.06
N LEU A 67 6.58 -12.98 -16.67
CA LEU A 67 7.18 -13.16 -15.34
C LEU A 67 8.17 -12.05 -14.96
N ASN A 68 8.97 -11.58 -15.93
CA ASN A 68 9.95 -10.50 -15.71
C ASN A 68 9.28 -9.17 -15.30
N ILE A 69 8.01 -8.96 -15.63
CA ILE A 69 7.20 -7.81 -15.14
C ILE A 69 6.49 -8.17 -13.84
N ALA A 70 5.85 -9.36 -13.76
CA ALA A 70 5.11 -9.77 -12.57
C ALA A 70 6.00 -9.86 -11.30
N THR A 71 7.31 -10.10 -11.42
CA THR A 71 8.27 -10.14 -10.31
C THR A 71 8.35 -8.83 -9.51
N TYR A 72 7.98 -7.70 -10.09
CA TYR A 72 7.90 -6.43 -9.37
C TYR A 72 6.71 -6.36 -8.42
N ALA A 73 5.68 -7.17 -8.64
CA ALA A 73 4.49 -7.25 -7.81
C ALA A 73 4.53 -8.39 -6.79
N ILE A 74 5.57 -9.22 -6.76
CA ILE A 74 5.74 -10.35 -5.83
C ILE A 74 7.15 -10.37 -5.21
N PRO A 75 7.26 -10.71 -3.92
CA PRO A 75 6.13 -10.87 -2.97
C PRO A 75 5.46 -9.53 -2.65
N VAL A 76 4.17 -9.56 -2.33
CA VAL A 76 3.51 -8.41 -1.69
C VAL A 76 4.11 -8.24 -0.30
N ALA A 77 4.57 -7.02 0.00
CA ALA A 77 5.18 -6.70 1.30
C ALA A 77 4.14 -6.47 2.39
N GLY A 78 2.94 -6.03 2.01
CA GLY A 78 1.85 -5.87 2.96
C GLY A 78 0.59 -5.29 2.34
N THR A 79 -0.56 -5.65 2.96
CA THR A 79 -1.87 -5.07 2.68
C THR A 79 -2.48 -4.52 3.96
N TYR A 80 -3.25 -5.32 4.70
CA TYR A 80 -3.81 -4.89 5.98
C TYR A 80 -2.76 -4.89 7.08
N LYS A 81 -2.53 -3.73 7.67
CA LYS A 81 -1.70 -3.55 8.85
C LYS A 81 -2.16 -2.31 9.62
N CYS A 82 -2.64 -2.50 10.86
CA CYS A 82 -3.03 -1.37 11.70
C CYS A 82 -1.80 -0.54 12.08
N ARG A 83 -1.62 0.60 11.42
CA ARG A 83 -0.51 1.53 11.64
C ARG A 83 -0.91 2.98 11.28
N PHE A 84 -0.16 3.92 11.82
CA PHE A 84 -0.21 5.32 11.41
C PHE A 84 0.82 5.60 10.30
N VAL A 85 0.58 6.63 9.53
CA VAL A 85 1.59 7.16 8.60
C VAL A 85 2.77 7.66 9.42
N ALA A 86 3.98 7.26 9.04
CA ALA A 86 5.20 7.56 9.80
C ALA A 86 5.40 9.07 10.00
N GLY A 87 5.50 9.47 11.28
CA GLY A 87 5.68 10.88 11.67
C GLY A 87 4.39 11.70 11.74
N THR A 88 3.22 11.05 11.66
CA THR A 88 1.91 11.71 11.73
C THR A 88 0.95 11.00 12.69
N ASN A 89 -0.18 11.66 13.00
CA ASN A 89 -1.29 11.07 13.72
C ASN A 89 -2.39 10.52 12.78
N ASN A 90 -2.14 10.51 11.47
CA ASN A 90 -3.09 10.00 10.48
C ASN A 90 -2.94 8.48 10.34
N ARG A 91 -4.07 7.76 10.33
CA ARG A 91 -4.06 6.33 10.01
C ARG A 91 -3.61 6.12 8.57
N SER A 92 -2.72 5.14 8.38
CA SER A 92 -2.36 4.67 7.05
C SER A 92 -3.55 3.98 6.38
N MET A 93 -3.66 4.05 5.07
CA MET A 93 -4.66 3.28 4.30
C MET A 93 -4.51 1.77 4.49
N HIS A 94 -3.32 1.28 4.83
CA HIS A 94 -3.14 -0.11 5.29
C HIS A 94 -3.97 -0.46 6.53
N ALA A 95 -4.19 0.49 7.44
CA ALA A 95 -5.00 0.24 8.64
C ALA A 95 -6.49 0.03 8.33
N TYR A 96 -6.92 0.40 7.13
CA TYR A 96 -8.27 0.16 6.61
C TYR A 96 -8.33 -1.05 5.67
N GLY A 97 -7.19 -1.67 5.34
CA GLY A 97 -7.10 -2.74 4.34
C GLY A 97 -7.32 -2.24 2.90
N ALA A 98 -7.06 -0.96 2.65
CA ALA A 98 -7.28 -0.29 1.37
C ALA A 98 -5.98 0.15 0.67
N ALA A 99 -4.85 -0.43 1.05
CA ALA A 99 -3.54 -0.21 0.44
C ALA A 99 -2.77 -1.52 0.28
N VAL A 100 -1.83 -1.52 -0.66
CA VAL A 100 -0.91 -2.62 -0.91
C VAL A 100 0.49 -2.07 -1.16
N ASP A 101 1.47 -2.70 -0.51
CA ASP A 101 2.89 -2.49 -0.77
C ASP A 101 3.42 -3.67 -1.59
N LEU A 102 3.94 -3.40 -2.78
CA LEU A 102 4.54 -4.40 -3.67
C LEU A 102 5.94 -4.80 -3.22
N ASN A 103 6.68 -5.52 -4.07
CA ASN A 103 8.00 -6.04 -3.78
C ASN A 103 9.00 -4.94 -3.37
N VAL A 104 9.36 -4.92 -2.08
CA VAL A 104 10.29 -3.93 -1.49
C VAL A 104 11.65 -3.94 -2.20
N LYS A 105 12.16 -5.12 -2.60
CA LYS A 105 13.48 -5.24 -3.25
C LYS A 105 13.52 -4.60 -4.64
N GLN A 106 12.36 -4.45 -5.27
CA GLN A 106 12.19 -3.85 -6.59
C GLN A 106 11.64 -2.41 -6.53
N SER A 107 11.61 -1.83 -5.34
CA SER A 107 10.99 -0.53 -5.09
C SER A 107 12.00 0.50 -4.59
N ASN A 108 11.56 1.75 -4.54
CA ASN A 108 12.33 2.87 -4.01
C ASN A 108 11.44 3.67 -3.04
N TYR A 109 12.03 4.12 -1.94
CA TYR A 109 11.35 4.93 -0.94
C TYR A 109 12.24 6.11 -0.56
N TRP A 110 11.69 7.32 -0.54
CA TRP A 110 12.44 8.54 -0.34
C TRP A 110 13.30 8.55 0.93
N ARG A 111 12.85 7.94 2.02
CA ARG A 111 13.61 7.87 3.29
C ARG A 111 14.85 6.99 3.22
N TRP A 112 14.95 6.09 2.24
CA TRP A 112 16.16 5.26 2.09
C TRP A 112 17.36 6.05 1.58
N GLN A 113 17.16 7.28 1.11
CA GLN A 113 18.23 8.19 0.73
C GLN A 113 18.84 8.94 1.93
N GLY A 114 18.42 8.64 3.15
CA GLY A 114 18.89 9.31 4.34
C GLY A 114 18.26 10.70 4.56
N ARG A 115 19.00 11.61 5.21
CA ARG A 115 18.51 12.96 5.55
C ARG A 115 18.83 13.97 4.44
N LEU A 116 18.36 13.72 3.23
CA LEU A 116 18.47 14.71 2.16
C LEU A 116 17.41 15.79 2.32
N ALA A 117 17.80 17.05 2.10
CA ALA A 117 16.86 18.17 2.08
C ALA A 117 15.83 18.03 0.95
N HIS A 118 16.28 17.50 -0.19
CA HIS A 118 15.45 17.23 -1.36
C HIS A 118 15.77 15.81 -1.86
N PRO A 119 14.88 14.83 -1.64
CA PRO A 119 15.09 13.47 -2.13
C PRO A 119 15.06 13.45 -3.65
N VAL A 120 16.04 12.77 -4.26
CA VAL A 120 16.06 12.56 -5.70
C VAL A 120 15.06 11.45 -6.03
N TRP A 121 14.11 11.74 -6.92
CA TRP A 121 13.10 10.77 -7.32
C TRP A 121 13.74 9.57 -8.02
N GLN A 122 13.34 8.36 -7.60
CA GLN A 122 13.80 7.09 -8.15
C GLN A 122 12.62 6.12 -8.27
N ASN A 123 12.61 5.35 -9.35
CA ASN A 123 11.60 4.31 -9.57
C ASN A 123 12.18 3.12 -10.30
N ARG A 124 11.76 1.92 -9.89
CA ARG A 124 11.99 0.66 -10.61
C ARG A 124 10.69 0.00 -11.05
N ILE A 125 9.55 0.35 -10.44
CA ILE A 125 8.26 -0.27 -10.76
C ILE A 125 7.90 0.05 -12.21
N PRO A 126 7.62 -0.96 -13.04
CA PRO A 126 7.18 -0.75 -14.43
C PRO A 126 5.88 0.05 -14.47
N TYR A 127 5.83 1.05 -15.34
CA TYR A 127 4.61 1.87 -15.51
C TYR A 127 3.40 1.07 -16.00
N GLU A 128 3.62 -0.08 -16.61
CA GLU A 128 2.58 -1.04 -16.96
C GLU A 128 1.80 -1.50 -15.74
N ILE A 129 2.49 -1.86 -14.65
CA ILE A 129 1.87 -2.18 -13.36
C ILE A 129 1.14 -0.96 -12.79
N VAL A 130 1.76 0.22 -12.83
CA VAL A 130 1.15 1.46 -12.33
C VAL A 130 -0.18 1.75 -13.04
N LYS A 131 -0.21 1.64 -14.39
CA LYS A 131 -1.42 1.85 -15.19
C LYS A 131 -2.54 0.87 -14.86
N ILE A 132 -2.20 -0.40 -14.60
CA ILE A 132 -3.20 -1.40 -14.19
C ILE A 132 -3.82 -0.99 -12.85
N PHE A 133 -3.03 -0.61 -11.87
CA PHE A 133 -3.54 -0.14 -10.59
C PHE A 133 -4.42 1.12 -10.73
N GLU A 134 -3.96 2.12 -11.48
CA GLU A 134 -4.70 3.37 -11.70
C GLU A 134 -6.03 3.12 -12.43
N LYS A 135 -6.06 2.22 -13.41
CA LYS A 135 -7.28 1.77 -14.10
C LYS A 135 -8.34 1.23 -13.13
N HIS A 136 -7.92 0.59 -12.05
CA HIS A 136 -8.81 0.00 -11.04
C HIS A 136 -9.01 0.87 -9.78
N GLY A 137 -8.73 2.17 -9.88
CA GLY A 137 -9.06 3.13 -8.81
C GLY A 137 -8.00 3.28 -7.72
N PHE A 138 -6.80 2.75 -7.92
CA PHE A 138 -5.68 2.95 -6.99
C PHE A 138 -4.80 4.12 -7.43
N ILE A 139 -4.40 4.98 -6.51
CA ILE A 139 -3.33 5.96 -6.73
C ILE A 139 -1.98 5.36 -6.35
N TRP A 140 -0.92 5.84 -7.01
CA TRP A 140 0.44 5.36 -6.78
C TRP A 140 1.28 6.34 -5.97
N GLY A 141 1.88 5.88 -4.88
CA GLY A 141 2.77 6.66 -4.02
C GLY A 141 4.07 7.12 -4.70
N GLY A 142 4.44 6.53 -5.83
CA GLY A 142 5.57 6.98 -6.63
C GLY A 142 5.38 8.37 -7.27
N ARG A 143 4.16 8.91 -7.31
CA ARG A 143 3.85 10.27 -7.78
C ARG A 143 3.95 11.35 -6.70
N TRP A 144 4.20 10.96 -5.47
CA TRP A 144 4.28 11.91 -4.35
C TRP A 144 5.64 12.58 -4.28
N TYR A 145 5.70 13.78 -3.71
CA TYR A 145 6.98 14.45 -3.40
C TYR A 145 7.85 13.58 -2.48
N HIS A 146 7.25 13.05 -1.41
CA HIS A 146 7.84 12.02 -0.56
C HIS A 146 7.47 10.65 -1.11
N TYR A 147 8.05 10.29 -2.24
CA TYR A 147 7.67 9.13 -3.02
C TYR A 147 7.86 7.80 -2.27
N ASP A 148 6.92 6.90 -2.54
CA ASP A 148 6.94 5.51 -2.10
C ASP A 148 6.48 4.63 -3.26
N THR A 149 7.42 4.07 -4.02
CA THR A 149 7.09 3.40 -5.27
C THR A 149 6.49 2.01 -5.11
N MET A 150 6.60 1.41 -3.90
CA MET A 150 5.91 0.15 -3.61
C MET A 150 4.42 0.37 -3.29
N HIS A 151 4.05 1.55 -2.82
CA HIS A 151 2.76 1.85 -2.22
C HIS A 151 1.69 2.22 -3.24
N PHE A 152 0.56 1.52 -3.18
CA PHE A 152 -0.68 1.82 -3.88
C PHE A 152 -1.83 1.88 -2.89
N GLU A 153 -2.72 2.89 -3.01
CA GLU A 153 -3.90 2.98 -2.16
C GLU A 153 -5.16 3.26 -2.97
N TYR A 154 -6.26 2.62 -2.58
CA TYR A 154 -7.54 2.75 -3.28
C TYR A 154 -8.18 4.10 -3.01
N ARG A 155 -8.20 4.97 -4.02
CA ARG A 155 -8.69 6.34 -3.98
C ARG A 155 -9.33 6.74 -5.31
N PRO A 156 -10.40 6.07 -5.74
CA PRO A 156 -11.03 6.35 -7.04
C PRO A 156 -11.46 7.81 -7.19
N GLU A 157 -11.88 8.44 -6.09
CA GLU A 157 -12.28 9.85 -6.06
C GLU A 157 -11.18 10.82 -6.48
N LEU A 158 -9.90 10.45 -6.32
CA LEU A 158 -8.76 11.27 -6.72
C LEU A 158 -8.38 11.07 -8.19
N ILE A 159 -8.81 9.99 -8.82
CA ILE A 159 -8.58 9.70 -10.23
C ILE A 159 -9.65 10.37 -11.08
N GLU A 160 -10.91 10.23 -10.69
CA GLU A 160 -12.05 10.82 -11.40
C GLU A 160 -11.97 12.35 -11.47
N SER A 161 -11.48 13.01 -10.41
CA SER A 161 -11.31 14.46 -10.37
C SER A 161 -10.26 15.02 -11.35
N ARG A 162 -9.40 14.16 -11.92
CA ARG A 162 -8.39 14.55 -12.92
C ARG A 162 -8.90 14.44 -14.37
N ALA A 163 -10.05 13.84 -14.57
CA ALA A 163 -10.66 13.64 -15.89
C ALA A 163 -11.62 14.77 -16.30
N GLN A 164 -11.82 15.76 -15.44
CA GLN A 164 -12.59 16.99 -15.68
C GLN A 164 -11.63 18.17 -15.88
#